data_3eecf2e249ec35cc65f68948afcc3606
#
_entry.id   3eecf2e249ec35cc65f68948afcc3606
#
_cell.length_a   1.000
_cell.length_b   1.000
_cell.length_c   1.000
_cell.angle_alpha   90.00
_cell.angle_beta   90.00
_cell.angle_gamma   90.00
#
_symmetry.space_group_name_H-M   'P 1'
#
loop_
_entity.id
_entity.type
_entity.pdbx_description
1 polymer ?
#
loop_
_entity_poly.entity_id
_entity_poly.type
_entity_poly.pdbx_seq_one_letter_code
_entity_poly.pdbx_strand_id
1 'polypeptide(L)'
;MEIKNNFKFSLTLDYEVMGDGSGDVYDLIINPTEKFLQVCKEQNISATIFFEVVEYWKIKEYYSKGKLKEYSTDPTIDMENQMRKSIADGHDVQLHIHPQWLDAEYFNGKWLINDNMHRLPDLEKFKDTNRYSMTKLIHEGKKTLENLFKDINVNYECNIFRSGGLNIYPSQDVLCAL
;
A
#
# COMPACT_ATOMS: atom_id res chain seq x y z
N MET A 1 2.96 -46.01 2.91
CA MET A 1 3.36 -44.77 2.19
C MET A 1 2.64 -43.61 2.86
N GLU A 2 3.31 -42.91 3.78
CA GLU A 2 2.71 -41.75 4.44
C GLU A 2 2.66 -40.59 3.43
N ILE A 3 1.44 -40.18 3.07
CA ILE A 3 1.24 -38.94 2.31
C ILE A 3 1.48 -37.79 3.30
N LYS A 4 2.69 -37.23 3.32
CA LYS A 4 2.95 -35.98 4.00
C LYS A 4 2.25 -34.86 3.22
N ASN A 5 1.06 -34.47 3.64
CA ASN A 5 0.38 -33.29 3.14
C ASN A 5 1.13 -32.04 3.66
N ASN A 6 1.98 -31.48 2.82
CA ASN A 6 2.63 -30.20 3.12
C ASN A 6 1.65 -29.06 2.77
N PHE A 7 0.97 -28.53 3.77
CA PHE A 7 0.21 -27.30 3.61
C PHE A 7 1.19 -26.12 3.57
N LYS A 8 1.01 -25.23 2.58
CA LYS A 8 1.68 -23.94 2.54
C LYS A 8 0.67 -22.89 2.98
N PHE A 9 1.07 -22.05 3.92
CA PHE A 9 0.29 -20.94 4.44
C PHE A 9 1.03 -19.64 4.14
N SER A 10 0.32 -18.63 3.61
CA SER A 10 0.85 -17.29 3.39
C SER A 10 0.07 -16.31 4.26
N LEU A 11 0.78 -15.60 5.12
CA LEU A 11 0.21 -14.55 5.95
C LEU A 11 0.37 -13.21 5.25
N THR A 12 -0.73 -12.48 5.07
CA THR A 12 -0.71 -11.19 4.37
C THR A 12 -1.55 -10.18 5.12
N LEU A 13 -1.20 -8.90 5.01
CA LEU A 13 -2.02 -7.79 5.49
C LEU A 13 -1.99 -6.63 4.47
N ASP A 14 -3.06 -5.85 4.44
CA ASP A 14 -3.12 -4.59 3.72
C ASP A 14 -2.77 -3.47 4.69
N TYR A 15 -1.84 -2.61 4.27
CA TYR A 15 -1.29 -1.52 5.07
C TYR A 15 -1.95 -0.21 4.60
N GLU A 16 -3.10 0.08 5.16
CA GLU A 16 -3.99 1.17 4.76
C GLU A 16 -4.94 1.59 5.89
N VAL A 17 -5.52 2.80 5.81
CA VAL A 17 -6.66 3.20 6.66
C VAL A 17 -7.95 2.54 6.16
N MET A 18 -9.08 2.80 6.83
CA MET A 18 -10.37 2.28 6.40
C MET A 18 -10.71 2.69 4.97
N GLY A 19 -11.29 1.78 4.19
CA GLY A 19 -11.62 1.98 2.79
C GLY A 19 -12.59 3.14 2.49
N ASP A 20 -13.22 3.72 3.51
CA ASP A 20 -14.03 4.93 3.43
C ASP A 20 -13.24 6.23 3.74
N GLY A 21 -11.91 6.12 3.93
CA GLY A 21 -11.03 7.24 4.27
C GLY A 21 -11.14 7.70 5.73
N SER A 22 -11.85 6.95 6.59
CA SER A 22 -11.92 7.24 8.02
C SER A 22 -10.73 6.64 8.77
N GLY A 23 -10.40 7.27 9.89
CA GLY A 23 -9.40 6.78 10.83
C GLY A 23 -8.09 7.56 10.79
N ASP A 24 -7.27 7.27 11.78
CA ASP A 24 -5.97 7.87 12.00
C ASP A 24 -4.85 6.91 11.57
N VAL A 25 -3.78 7.45 10.98
CA VAL A 25 -2.64 6.66 10.48
C VAL A 25 -1.97 5.85 11.60
N TYR A 26 -1.82 6.45 12.80
CA TYR A 26 -1.21 5.74 13.92
C TYR A 26 -2.13 4.69 14.50
N ASP A 27 -3.42 4.99 14.64
CA ASP A 27 -4.38 4.10 15.27
C ASP A 27 -4.76 2.91 14.39
N LEU A 28 -4.83 3.10 13.07
CA LEU A 28 -5.28 2.05 12.16
C LEU A 28 -4.16 1.35 11.39
N ILE A 29 -3.03 2.03 11.16
CA ILE A 29 -1.94 1.48 10.37
C ILE A 29 -0.73 1.16 11.25
N ILE A 30 -0.06 2.18 11.79
CA ILE A 30 1.26 2.02 12.40
C ILE A 30 1.20 1.15 13.66
N ASN A 31 0.34 1.51 14.64
CA ASN A 31 0.28 0.80 15.91
C ASN A 31 -0.24 -0.64 15.78
N PRO A 32 -1.30 -0.94 15.00
CA PRO A 32 -1.74 -2.31 14.77
C PRO A 32 -0.69 -3.16 14.05
N THR A 33 -0.01 -2.58 13.05
CA THR A 33 1.05 -3.28 12.32
C THR A 33 2.24 -3.59 13.22
N GLU A 34 2.66 -2.69 14.10
CA GLU A 34 3.75 -2.99 15.05
C GLU A 34 3.39 -4.18 15.96
N LYS A 35 2.15 -4.25 16.47
CA LYS A 35 1.67 -5.39 17.25
C LYS A 35 1.66 -6.69 16.43
N PHE A 36 1.21 -6.61 15.19
CA PHE A 36 1.20 -7.75 14.28
C PHE A 36 2.62 -8.27 14.01
N LEU A 37 3.57 -7.37 13.71
CA LEU A 37 4.97 -7.69 13.48
C LEU A 37 5.63 -8.30 14.73
N GLN A 38 5.27 -7.81 15.92
CA GLN A 38 5.74 -8.41 17.16
C GLN A 38 5.28 -9.87 17.31
N VAL A 39 4.01 -10.16 17.02
CA VAL A 39 3.50 -11.55 17.02
C VAL A 39 4.21 -12.42 15.98
N CYS A 40 4.42 -11.89 14.78
CA CYS A 40 5.16 -12.60 13.73
C CYS A 40 6.58 -12.98 14.20
N LYS A 41 7.27 -12.03 14.85
CA LYS A 41 8.60 -12.26 15.40
C LYS A 41 8.60 -13.34 16.50
N GLU A 42 7.66 -13.27 17.43
CA GLU A 42 7.53 -14.25 18.52
C GLU A 42 7.24 -15.67 18.01
N GLN A 43 6.51 -15.77 16.90
CA GLN A 43 6.15 -17.04 16.27
C GLN A 43 7.14 -17.47 15.17
N ASN A 44 8.17 -16.68 14.88
CA ASN A 44 9.11 -16.89 13.79
C ASN A 44 8.40 -17.09 12.41
N ILE A 45 7.46 -16.20 12.11
CA ILE A 45 6.65 -16.20 10.89
C ILE A 45 6.97 -14.94 10.08
N SER A 46 7.15 -15.11 8.76
CA SER A 46 7.19 -13.99 7.83
C SER A 46 5.81 -13.70 7.23
N ALA A 47 5.57 -12.44 6.90
CA ALA A 47 4.34 -11.97 6.26
C ALA A 47 4.66 -11.16 5.01
N THR A 48 3.70 -11.06 4.09
CA THR A 48 3.71 -10.08 3.00
C THR A 48 2.79 -8.93 3.35
N ILE A 49 3.32 -7.73 3.34
CA ILE A 49 2.63 -6.47 3.65
C ILE A 49 2.32 -5.77 2.34
N PHE A 50 1.04 -5.56 2.03
CA PHE A 50 0.60 -4.84 0.85
C PHE A 50 0.44 -3.37 1.17
N PHE A 51 1.40 -2.56 0.74
CA PHE A 51 1.51 -1.14 1.05
C PHE A 51 0.66 -0.30 0.09
N GLU A 52 -0.34 0.42 0.63
CA GLU A 52 -1.20 1.31 -0.15
C GLU A 52 -0.43 2.59 -0.53
N VAL A 53 0.06 2.60 -1.76
CA VAL A 53 0.98 3.63 -2.22
C VAL A 53 0.29 4.96 -2.53
N VAL A 54 -0.97 4.95 -2.97
CA VAL A 54 -1.68 6.19 -3.34
C VAL A 54 -2.11 6.95 -2.10
N GLU A 55 -2.57 6.24 -1.07
CA GLU A 55 -2.84 6.81 0.25
C GLU A 55 -1.56 7.44 0.83
N TYR A 56 -0.44 6.70 0.83
CA TYR A 56 0.85 7.20 1.27
C TYR A 56 1.24 8.50 0.54
N TRP A 57 1.07 8.58 -0.80
CA TRP A 57 1.36 9.81 -1.55
C TRP A 57 0.47 10.96 -1.12
N LYS A 58 -0.81 10.69 -0.86
CA LYS A 58 -1.76 11.72 -0.40
C LYS A 58 -1.42 12.23 0.99
N ILE A 59 -1.10 11.37 1.92
CA ILE A 59 -0.68 11.75 3.27
C ILE A 59 0.57 12.64 3.17
N LYS A 60 1.59 12.23 2.42
CA LYS A 60 2.83 12.97 2.21
C LYS A 60 2.59 14.35 1.56
N GLU A 61 1.75 14.40 0.52
CA GLU A 61 1.37 15.64 -0.15
C GLU A 61 0.66 16.60 0.80
N TYR A 62 -0.33 16.12 1.55
CA TYR A 62 -1.13 16.97 2.41
C TYR A 62 -0.37 17.42 3.66
N TYR A 63 0.49 16.58 4.20
CA TYR A 63 1.39 16.98 5.28
C TYR A 63 2.37 18.08 4.82
N SER A 64 3.01 17.90 3.67
CA SER A 64 3.92 18.91 3.10
C SER A 64 3.27 20.27 2.83
N LYS A 65 1.94 20.28 2.59
CA LYS A 65 1.12 21.48 2.43
C LYS A 65 0.62 22.08 3.76
N GLY A 66 0.98 21.48 4.91
CA GLY A 66 0.54 21.91 6.25
C GLY A 66 -0.97 21.72 6.49
N LYS A 67 -1.59 20.75 5.80
CA LYS A 67 -3.02 20.49 5.91
C LYS A 67 -3.37 19.40 6.94
N LEU A 68 -2.42 18.56 7.34
CA LEU A 68 -2.57 17.53 8.36
C LEU A 68 -2.03 18.06 9.70
N LYS A 69 -2.76 19.00 10.30
CA LYS A 69 -2.32 19.75 11.49
C LYS A 69 -2.36 18.93 12.78
N GLU A 70 -3.05 17.83 12.80
CA GLU A 70 -3.13 16.88 13.91
C GLU A 70 -1.80 16.13 14.11
N TYR A 71 -0.99 15.98 13.07
CA TYR A 71 0.32 15.35 13.15
C TYR A 71 1.42 16.38 13.41
N SER A 72 2.12 16.23 14.52
CA SER A 72 3.28 17.08 14.88
C SER A 72 4.51 16.79 14.02
N THR A 73 4.61 15.57 13.48
CA THR A 73 5.65 15.08 12.57
C THR A 73 5.02 14.43 11.36
N ASP A 74 5.77 14.32 10.27
CA ASP A 74 5.28 13.66 9.05
C ASP A 74 5.05 12.15 9.31
N PRO A 75 3.80 11.67 9.31
CA PRO A 75 3.52 10.28 9.61
C PRO A 75 4.07 9.33 8.54
N THR A 76 4.32 9.82 7.31
CA THR A 76 4.91 8.98 6.26
C THR A 76 6.34 8.56 6.57
N ILE A 77 7.07 9.32 7.39
CA ILE A 77 8.41 8.93 7.85
C ILE A 77 8.32 7.68 8.74
N ASP A 78 7.33 7.62 9.63
CA ASP A 78 7.13 6.45 10.50
C ASP A 78 6.61 5.25 9.71
N MET A 79 5.73 5.47 8.70
CA MET A 79 5.33 4.43 7.75
C MET A 79 6.54 3.85 7.00
N GLU A 80 7.39 4.71 6.43
CA GLU A 80 8.60 4.30 5.73
C GLU A 80 9.54 3.49 6.65
N ASN A 81 9.81 3.99 7.85
CA ASN A 81 10.69 3.34 8.82
C ASN A 81 10.15 1.97 9.26
N GLN A 82 8.85 1.85 9.48
CA GLN A 82 8.22 0.58 9.83
C GLN A 82 8.35 -0.45 8.70
N MET A 83 8.15 -0.05 7.45
CA MET A 83 8.30 -0.94 6.30
C MET A 83 9.77 -1.34 6.07
N ARG A 84 10.69 -0.39 6.22
CA ARG A 84 12.15 -0.65 6.14
C ARG A 84 12.57 -1.68 7.20
N LYS A 85 12.10 -1.51 8.43
CA LYS A 85 12.35 -2.46 9.52
C LYS A 85 11.72 -3.83 9.20
N SER A 86 10.51 -3.86 8.64
CA SER A 86 9.83 -5.10 8.27
C SER A 86 10.65 -5.92 7.26
N ILE A 87 11.20 -5.26 6.22
CA ILE A 87 12.07 -5.93 5.24
C ILE A 87 13.37 -6.43 5.89
N ALA A 88 13.98 -5.63 6.76
CA ALA A 88 15.19 -6.05 7.49
C ALA A 88 14.93 -7.25 8.44
N ASP A 89 13.72 -7.36 8.98
CA ASP A 89 13.28 -8.46 9.84
C ASP A 89 12.80 -9.71 9.05
N GLY A 90 12.87 -9.68 7.70
CA GLY A 90 12.55 -10.82 6.83
C GLY A 90 11.10 -10.93 6.39
N HIS A 91 10.32 -9.86 6.53
CA HIS A 91 9.01 -9.71 5.91
C HIS A 91 9.16 -9.22 4.48
N ASP A 92 8.10 -9.34 3.68
CA ASP A 92 8.03 -8.81 2.33
C ASP A 92 7.06 -7.63 2.28
N VAL A 93 7.40 -6.58 1.51
CA VAL A 93 6.53 -5.41 1.30
C VAL A 93 6.25 -5.29 -0.19
N GLN A 94 4.98 -5.28 -0.56
CA GLN A 94 4.54 -5.35 -1.96
C GLN A 94 3.45 -4.33 -2.25
N LEU A 95 3.12 -4.14 -3.52
CA LEU A 95 2.28 -3.05 -4.00
C LEU A 95 0.79 -3.30 -3.73
N HIS A 96 0.13 -2.32 -3.12
CA HIS A 96 -1.31 -2.18 -3.01
C HIS A 96 -1.77 -0.87 -3.62
N ILE A 97 -2.91 -0.88 -4.32
CA ILE A 97 -3.46 0.34 -4.95
C ILE A 97 -4.97 0.37 -4.80
N HIS A 98 -5.45 1.44 -4.20
CA HIS A 98 -6.82 1.90 -4.23
C HIS A 98 -6.92 3.17 -5.08
N PRO A 99 -7.38 3.09 -6.34
CA PRO A 99 -7.39 4.24 -7.25
C PRO A 99 -8.30 5.39 -6.79
N GLN A 100 -9.26 5.13 -5.91
CA GLN A 100 -10.11 6.17 -5.32
C GLN A 100 -9.32 7.24 -4.54
N TRP A 101 -8.11 6.92 -4.06
CA TRP A 101 -7.24 7.86 -3.38
C TRP A 101 -6.65 8.94 -4.31
N LEU A 102 -6.63 8.74 -5.63
CA LEU A 102 -6.09 9.73 -6.58
C LEU A 102 -6.73 11.12 -6.45
N ASP A 103 -8.03 11.15 -6.21
CA ASP A 103 -8.81 12.39 -6.04
C ASP A 103 -9.17 12.64 -4.56
N ALA A 104 -8.52 11.97 -3.62
CA ALA A 104 -8.81 12.15 -2.21
C ALA A 104 -8.46 13.57 -1.73
N GLU A 105 -9.35 14.12 -0.92
CA GLU A 105 -9.19 15.41 -0.26
C GLU A 105 -9.30 15.25 1.26
N TYR A 106 -8.47 15.97 2.01
CA TYR A 106 -8.55 15.96 3.46
C TYR A 106 -9.37 17.16 3.95
N PHE A 107 -10.43 16.89 4.69
CA PHE A 107 -11.32 17.92 5.20
C PHE A 107 -11.87 17.55 6.58
N ASN A 108 -11.77 18.48 7.53
CA ASN A 108 -12.30 18.32 8.89
C ASN A 108 -11.89 17.03 9.59
N GLY A 109 -10.62 16.64 9.51
CA GLY A 109 -10.09 15.46 10.23
C GLY A 109 -10.35 14.12 9.56
N LYS A 110 -10.80 14.09 8.30
CA LYS A 110 -11.00 12.86 7.54
C LYS A 110 -10.72 13.02 6.06
N TRP A 111 -10.43 11.92 5.41
CA TRP A 111 -10.31 11.85 3.96
C TRP A 111 -11.69 11.71 3.30
N LEU A 112 -11.91 12.49 2.25
CA LEU A 112 -13.01 12.35 1.33
C LEU A 112 -12.47 11.66 0.08
N ILE A 113 -12.84 10.43 -0.15
CA ILE A 113 -12.39 9.62 -1.26
C ILE A 113 -13.43 9.54 -2.37
N ASN A 114 -13.00 9.26 -3.61
CA ASN A 114 -13.89 9.19 -4.76
C ASN A 114 -14.35 7.74 -5.02
N ASP A 115 -15.47 7.36 -4.44
CA ASP A 115 -16.04 6.00 -4.57
C ASP A 115 -16.34 5.57 -6.01
N ASN A 116 -16.44 6.51 -6.95
CA ASN A 116 -16.64 6.19 -8.37
C ASN A 116 -15.37 5.71 -9.07
N MET A 117 -14.22 5.75 -8.40
CA MET A 117 -12.92 5.35 -8.94
C MET A 117 -12.33 4.11 -8.24
N HIS A 118 -13.17 3.22 -7.75
CA HIS A 118 -12.72 2.05 -6.99
C HIS A 118 -12.17 0.90 -7.86
N ARG A 119 -12.32 0.96 -9.18
CA ARG A 119 -11.85 -0.10 -10.09
C ARG A 119 -10.63 0.36 -10.86
N LEU A 120 -9.53 -0.36 -10.69
CA LEU A 120 -8.27 -0.04 -11.35
C LEU A 120 -8.38 -0.01 -12.90
N PRO A 121 -9.07 -0.97 -13.59
CA PRO A 121 -9.23 -0.90 -15.04
C PRO A 121 -9.98 0.32 -15.57
N ASP A 122 -10.81 0.97 -14.75
CA ASP A 122 -11.54 2.17 -15.17
C ASP A 122 -10.61 3.37 -15.40
N LEU A 123 -9.36 3.31 -14.93
CA LEU A 123 -8.35 4.33 -15.18
C LEU A 123 -7.81 4.30 -16.61
N GLU A 124 -8.03 3.23 -17.38
CA GLU A 124 -7.53 3.13 -18.76
C GLU A 124 -8.13 4.21 -19.66
N LYS A 125 -9.33 4.70 -19.35
CA LYS A 125 -9.94 5.87 -20.00
C LYS A 125 -9.11 7.15 -19.92
N PHE A 126 -8.12 7.23 -19.02
CA PHE A 126 -7.25 8.39 -18.83
C PHE A 126 -5.85 8.24 -19.44
N LYS A 127 -5.57 7.16 -20.19
CA LYS A 127 -4.24 6.87 -20.73
C LYS A 127 -3.66 8.00 -21.59
N ASP A 128 -4.52 8.74 -22.29
CA ASP A 128 -4.13 9.82 -23.19
C ASP A 128 -4.29 11.22 -22.55
N THR A 129 -4.44 11.27 -21.23
CA THR A 129 -4.61 12.50 -20.47
C THR A 129 -3.41 12.75 -19.53
N ASN A 130 -3.36 13.94 -18.90
CA ASN A 130 -2.39 14.22 -17.85
C ASN A 130 -2.72 13.52 -16.51
N ARG A 131 -3.83 12.81 -16.42
CA ARG A 131 -4.24 12.01 -15.28
C ARG A 131 -3.47 10.71 -15.24
N TYR A 132 -3.42 10.07 -14.06
CA TYR A 132 -2.89 8.71 -13.97
C TYR A 132 -3.76 7.75 -14.78
N SER A 133 -3.16 7.09 -15.76
CA SER A 133 -3.71 5.85 -16.31
C SER A 133 -3.36 4.69 -15.38
N MET A 134 -4.02 3.57 -15.56
CA MET A 134 -3.76 2.35 -14.80
C MET A 134 -2.28 1.93 -14.88
N THR A 135 -1.73 1.82 -16.09
CA THR A 135 -0.32 1.45 -16.32
C THR A 135 0.65 2.41 -15.64
N LYS A 136 0.41 3.73 -15.78
CA LYS A 136 1.24 4.73 -15.13
C LYS A 136 1.19 4.62 -13.61
N LEU A 137 0.00 4.38 -13.04
CA LEU A 137 -0.19 4.27 -11.60
C LEU A 137 0.55 3.07 -11.03
N ILE A 138 0.43 1.89 -11.65
CA ILE A 138 1.15 0.67 -11.27
C ILE A 138 2.66 0.91 -11.34
N HIS A 139 3.14 1.46 -12.46
CA HIS A 139 4.57 1.70 -12.66
C HIS A 139 5.16 2.69 -11.62
N GLU A 140 4.50 3.80 -11.37
CA GLU A 140 4.95 4.78 -10.38
C GLU A 140 4.85 4.23 -8.95
N GLY A 141 3.83 3.41 -8.66
CA GLY A 141 3.71 2.71 -7.38
C GLY A 141 4.87 1.76 -7.13
N LYS A 142 5.15 0.88 -8.10
CA LYS A 142 6.30 -0.02 -8.08
C LYS A 142 7.61 0.74 -7.86
N LYS A 143 7.86 1.77 -8.68
CA LYS A 143 9.05 2.61 -8.58
C LYS A 143 9.19 3.31 -7.22
N THR A 144 8.06 3.71 -6.62
CA THR A 144 8.07 4.30 -5.28
C THR A 144 8.59 3.31 -4.25
N LEU A 145 8.06 2.08 -4.21
CA LEU A 145 8.50 1.06 -3.27
C LEU A 145 9.96 0.66 -3.50
N GLU A 146 10.37 0.46 -4.75
CA GLU A 146 11.75 0.14 -5.09
C GLU A 146 12.72 1.25 -4.66
N ASN A 147 12.34 2.52 -4.82
CA ASN A 147 13.16 3.64 -4.35
C ASN A 147 13.21 3.76 -2.83
N LEU A 148 12.15 3.40 -2.13
CA LEU A 148 12.10 3.44 -0.66
C LEU A 148 12.96 2.35 -0.03
N PHE A 149 13.11 1.19 -0.68
CA PHE A 149 13.62 -0.01 0.00
C PHE A 149 14.90 -0.63 -0.60
N LYS A 150 15.35 -0.18 -1.77
CA LYS A 150 16.54 -0.72 -2.44
C LYS A 150 17.86 -0.62 -1.66
N ASP A 151 17.96 0.34 -0.73
CA ASP A 151 19.13 0.51 0.12
C ASP A 151 19.11 -0.41 1.36
N ILE A 152 17.96 -0.96 1.71
CA ILE A 152 17.81 -1.95 2.79
C ILE A 152 18.15 -3.36 2.25
N ASN A 153 17.64 -3.67 1.06
CA ASN A 153 17.91 -4.94 0.40
C ASN A 153 18.13 -4.67 -1.10
N VAL A 154 19.36 -4.83 -1.55
CA VAL A 154 19.75 -4.61 -2.96
C VAL A 154 19.02 -5.53 -3.94
N ASN A 155 18.46 -6.63 -3.46
CA ASN A 155 17.66 -7.58 -4.23
C ASN A 155 16.15 -7.36 -4.04
N TYR A 156 15.74 -6.26 -3.40
CA TYR A 156 14.33 -5.95 -3.26
C TYR A 156 13.71 -5.68 -4.63
N GLU A 157 12.65 -6.40 -4.92
CA GLU A 157 11.84 -6.25 -6.12
C GLU A 157 10.37 -6.15 -5.75
N CYS A 158 9.69 -5.12 -6.26
CA CYS A 158 8.24 -5.03 -6.19
C CYS A 158 7.65 -5.82 -7.37
N ASN A 159 7.29 -7.09 -7.15
CA ASN A 159 6.84 -8.03 -8.18
C ASN A 159 5.53 -8.75 -7.85
N ILE A 160 4.91 -8.39 -6.72
CA ILE A 160 3.58 -8.85 -6.33
C ILE A 160 2.67 -7.65 -6.18
N PHE A 161 1.45 -7.77 -6.68
CA PHE A 161 0.45 -6.73 -6.66
C PHE A 161 -0.87 -7.22 -6.09
N ARG A 162 -1.50 -6.39 -5.26
CA ARG A 162 -2.87 -6.58 -4.80
C ARG A 162 -3.70 -5.34 -5.17
N SER A 163 -4.80 -5.55 -5.88
CA SER A 163 -5.75 -4.47 -6.18
C SER A 163 -6.68 -4.22 -5.00
N GLY A 164 -6.94 -2.97 -4.72
CA GLY A 164 -7.92 -2.55 -3.74
C GLY A 164 -9.31 -3.12 -4.04
N GLY A 165 -10.02 -3.58 -3.00
CA GLY A 165 -11.33 -4.20 -3.14
C GLY A 165 -11.37 -5.43 -4.08
N LEU A 166 -10.23 -6.03 -4.42
CA LEU A 166 -10.09 -7.12 -5.40
C LEU A 166 -10.63 -6.76 -6.81
N ASN A 167 -10.65 -5.48 -7.16
CA ASN A 167 -11.29 -4.93 -8.36
C ASN A 167 -10.32 -4.81 -9.54
N ILE A 168 -9.91 -5.96 -10.12
CA ILE A 168 -9.03 -6.02 -11.31
C ILE A 168 -9.73 -6.47 -12.59
N TYR A 169 -11.05 -6.74 -12.56
CA TYR A 169 -11.75 -7.20 -13.76
C TYR A 169 -12.29 -6.04 -14.60
N PRO A 170 -12.11 -6.05 -15.93
CA PRO A 170 -11.37 -7.04 -16.73
C PRO A 170 -9.86 -6.96 -16.46
N SER A 171 -9.19 -8.12 -16.31
CA SER A 171 -7.82 -8.21 -15.81
C SER A 171 -6.74 -8.15 -16.88
N GLN A 172 -7.09 -8.26 -18.17
CA GLN A 172 -6.10 -8.35 -19.25
C GLN A 172 -5.14 -7.15 -19.26
N ASP A 173 -5.69 -5.92 -19.18
CA ASP A 173 -4.89 -4.71 -19.21
C ASP A 173 -4.04 -4.55 -17.93
N VAL A 174 -4.57 -4.98 -16.78
CA VAL A 174 -3.81 -5.01 -15.51
C VAL A 174 -2.62 -5.95 -15.62
N LEU A 175 -2.83 -7.17 -16.14
CA LEU A 175 -1.76 -8.15 -16.33
C LEU A 175 -0.68 -7.69 -17.33
N CYS A 176 -1.06 -6.86 -18.31
CA CYS A 176 -0.11 -6.27 -19.24
C CYS A 176 0.68 -5.09 -18.63
N ALA A 177 0.15 -4.49 -17.57
CA ALA A 177 0.75 -3.34 -16.89
C ALA A 177 1.71 -3.73 -15.75
N LEU A 178 1.58 -4.96 -15.24
CA LEU A 178 2.44 -5.58 -14.22
C LEU A 178 3.73 -6.12 -14.84
#